data_feb48dea5739154497ac8b3b3921418e
#
_entry.id   feb48dea5739154497ac8b3b3921418e
#
_cell.length_a   1.000
_cell.length_b   1.000
_cell.length_c   1.000
_cell.angle_alpha   90.00
_cell.angle_beta   90.00
_cell.angle_gamma   90.00
#
_symmetry.space_group_name_H-M   'P 1'
#
loop_
_entity.id
_entity.type
_entity.pdbx_description
1 polymer ?
#
loop_
_entity_poly.entity_id
_entity_poly.type
_entity_poly.pdbx_seq_one_letter_code
_entity_poly.pdbx_strand_id
1 'polypeptide(L)'
;MIDKILSVKASSGTMTFFMAMHILIMSGGAEDGENYYFEMIMFLTLTLLAGSTFYMDAASARKALLAFGIGLMPAVLLFTSPWISGGDTADGPPLPGLVMWWLFTVQAILVGSAPYTGIGTSTEE
;
A
#
# COMPACT_ATOMS: atom_id res chain seq x y z
N MET A 1 -0.73 -17.26 -13.23
CA MET A 1 -0.98 -16.87 -11.82
C MET A 1 -0.31 -15.56 -11.45
N ILE A 2 0.96 -15.39 -11.74
CA ILE A 2 1.70 -14.14 -11.48
C ILE A 2 1.03 -12.95 -12.17
N ASP A 3 0.61 -13.12 -13.41
CA ASP A 3 -0.05 -12.06 -14.19
C ASP A 3 -1.32 -11.54 -13.51
N LYS A 4 -2.07 -12.41 -12.84
CA LYS A 4 -3.28 -12.01 -12.11
C LYS A 4 -2.94 -11.22 -10.85
N ILE A 5 -1.88 -11.61 -10.15
CA ILE A 5 -1.40 -10.92 -8.95
C ILE A 5 -0.83 -9.55 -9.29
N LEU A 6 -0.17 -9.43 -10.44
CA LEU A 6 0.43 -8.18 -10.92
C LEU A 6 -0.49 -7.40 -11.87
N SER A 7 -1.80 -7.58 -11.74
CA SER A 7 -2.78 -6.81 -12.49
C SER A 7 -3.14 -5.51 -11.78
N VAL A 8 -3.64 -4.54 -12.55
CA VAL A 8 -4.14 -3.27 -12.01
C VAL A 8 -5.25 -3.52 -10.99
N LYS A 9 -6.20 -4.38 -11.33
CA LYS A 9 -7.34 -4.68 -10.45
C LYS A 9 -6.90 -5.35 -9.15
N ALA A 10 -5.95 -6.27 -9.22
CA ALA A 10 -5.42 -6.93 -8.03
C ALA A 10 -4.70 -5.92 -7.13
N SER A 11 -3.84 -5.08 -7.71
CA SER A 11 -3.11 -4.06 -6.94
C SER A 11 -4.05 -3.01 -6.34
N SER A 12 -5.03 -2.54 -7.12
CA SER A 12 -6.06 -1.62 -6.63
C SER A 12 -6.83 -2.22 -5.46
N GLY A 13 -7.25 -3.48 -5.60
CA GLY A 13 -8.01 -4.19 -4.58
C GLY A 13 -7.22 -4.42 -3.30
N THR A 14 -6.01 -4.95 -3.42
CA THR A 14 -5.16 -5.23 -2.26
C THR A 14 -4.75 -3.96 -1.54
N MET A 15 -4.42 -2.91 -2.27
CA MET A 15 -4.03 -1.63 -1.66
C MET A 15 -5.22 -0.98 -0.95
N THR A 16 -6.40 -0.96 -1.57
CA THR A 16 -7.62 -0.43 -0.95
C THR A 16 -7.96 -1.19 0.33
N PHE A 17 -7.95 -2.52 0.27
CA PHE A 17 -8.21 -3.38 1.42
C PHE A 17 -7.19 -3.13 2.54
N PHE A 18 -5.92 -3.07 2.19
CA PHE A 18 -4.84 -2.88 3.15
C PHE A 18 -4.94 -1.53 3.87
N MET A 19 -5.23 -0.46 3.14
CA MET A 19 -5.42 0.86 3.75
C MET A 19 -6.68 0.91 4.62
N ALA A 20 -7.78 0.29 4.18
CA ALA A 20 -9.00 0.21 4.97
C ALA A 20 -8.82 -0.60 6.26
N MET A 21 -8.02 -1.66 6.23
CA MET A 21 -7.69 -2.46 7.41
C MET A 21 -7.03 -1.62 8.51
N HIS A 22 -6.20 -0.66 8.14
CA HIS A 22 -5.57 0.23 9.11
C HIS A 22 -6.61 1.07 9.86
N ILE A 23 -7.67 1.52 9.18
CA ILE A 23 -8.77 2.24 9.82
C ILE A 23 -9.44 1.36 10.87
N LEU A 24 -9.73 0.09 10.52
CA LEU A 24 -10.36 -0.85 11.43
C LEU A 24 -9.47 -1.18 12.64
N ILE A 25 -8.18 -1.41 12.40
CA ILE A 25 -7.21 -1.70 13.47
C ILE A 25 -7.11 -0.52 14.43
N MET A 26 -6.99 0.68 13.91
CA MET A 26 -6.88 1.90 14.71
C MET A 26 -8.17 2.19 15.48
N SER A 27 -9.34 1.99 14.86
CA SER A 27 -10.63 2.23 15.52
C SER A 27 -10.89 1.27 16.66
N GLY A 28 -10.31 0.08 16.65
CA GLY A 28 -10.38 -0.91 17.73
C GLY A 28 -9.32 -0.72 18.82
N GLY A 29 -8.36 0.18 18.59
CA GLY A 29 -7.30 0.48 19.56
C GLY A 29 -7.75 1.46 20.63
N ALA A 30 -6.99 1.53 21.73
CA ALA A 30 -7.22 2.45 22.83
C ALA A 30 -6.52 3.80 22.63
N GLU A 31 -6.05 4.07 21.44
CA GLU A 31 -5.35 5.30 21.14
C GLU A 31 -6.34 6.44 20.90
N ASP A 32 -6.12 7.54 21.58
CA ASP A 32 -6.83 8.78 21.40
C ASP A 32 -5.82 9.93 21.36
N GLY A 33 -6.22 11.05 20.78
CA GLY A 33 -5.38 12.23 20.67
C GLY A 33 -5.30 12.79 19.26
N GLU A 34 -4.58 13.88 19.10
CA GLU A 34 -4.49 14.60 17.83
C GLU A 34 -3.87 13.74 16.71
N ASN A 35 -2.83 12.97 17.04
CA ASN A 35 -2.15 12.09 16.08
C ASN A 35 -3.08 10.97 15.61
N TYR A 36 -3.90 10.42 16.50
CA TYR A 36 -4.88 9.39 16.14
C TYR A 36 -5.84 9.87 15.06
N TYR A 37 -6.45 11.05 15.23
CA TYR A 37 -7.37 11.59 14.24
C TYR A 37 -6.67 11.91 12.92
N PHE A 38 -5.47 12.45 12.97
CA PHE A 38 -4.67 12.71 11.78
C PHE A 38 -4.39 11.43 11.00
N GLU A 39 -3.96 10.38 11.68
CA GLU A 39 -3.67 9.08 11.06
C GLU A 39 -4.93 8.44 10.48
N MET A 40 -6.07 8.52 11.18
CA MET A 40 -7.35 8.04 10.66
C MET A 40 -7.76 8.74 9.38
N ILE A 41 -7.65 10.06 9.35
CA ILE A 41 -7.94 10.86 8.15
C ILE A 41 -6.98 10.50 7.03
N MET A 42 -5.71 10.33 7.33
CA MET A 42 -4.69 9.92 6.36
C MET A 42 -5.05 8.56 5.75
N PHE A 43 -5.34 7.55 6.56
CA PHE A 43 -5.69 6.23 6.05
C PHE A 43 -7.01 6.22 5.29
N LEU A 44 -7.99 7.03 5.71
CA LEU A 44 -9.23 7.21 4.95
C LEU A 44 -8.94 7.80 3.57
N THR A 45 -8.12 8.84 3.52
CA THR A 45 -7.71 9.47 2.25
C THR A 45 -6.98 8.47 1.35
N LEU A 46 -6.03 7.72 1.91
CA LEU A 46 -5.29 6.70 1.16
C LEU A 46 -6.22 5.58 0.66
N THR A 47 -7.20 5.17 1.45
CA THR A 47 -8.20 4.17 1.05
C THR A 47 -9.02 4.67 -0.15
N LEU A 48 -9.49 5.91 -0.08
CA LEU A 48 -10.28 6.51 -1.17
C LEU A 48 -9.44 6.68 -2.44
N LEU A 49 -8.19 7.12 -2.30
CA LEU A 49 -7.27 7.24 -3.45
C LEU A 49 -6.98 5.88 -4.09
N ALA A 50 -6.68 4.87 -3.28
CA ALA A 50 -6.47 3.52 -3.79
C ALA A 50 -7.75 2.97 -4.45
N GLY A 51 -8.91 3.17 -3.82
CA GLY A 51 -10.20 2.75 -4.37
C GLY A 51 -10.54 3.43 -5.69
N SER A 52 -10.14 4.69 -5.85
CA SER A 52 -10.41 5.44 -7.09
C SER A 52 -9.73 4.82 -8.30
N THR A 53 -8.64 4.08 -8.11
CA THR A 53 -7.93 3.42 -9.22
C THR A 53 -8.77 2.35 -9.91
N PHE A 54 -9.80 1.79 -9.24
CA PHE A 54 -10.74 0.86 -9.87
C PHE A 54 -11.55 1.48 -11.00
N TYR A 55 -11.76 2.80 -10.94
CA TYR A 55 -12.60 3.53 -11.89
C TYR A 55 -11.78 4.25 -12.96
N MET A 56 -10.46 4.12 -12.90
CA MET A 56 -9.55 4.70 -13.88
C MET A 56 -9.31 3.73 -15.04
N ASP A 57 -8.99 4.26 -16.21
CA ASP A 57 -8.41 3.45 -17.27
C ASP A 57 -7.07 2.84 -16.82
N ALA A 58 -6.66 1.74 -17.44
CA ALA A 58 -5.46 1.00 -17.02
C ALA A 58 -4.20 1.89 -16.99
N ALA A 59 -4.02 2.74 -17.99
CA ALA A 59 -2.84 3.61 -18.07
C ALA A 59 -2.79 4.62 -16.92
N SER A 60 -3.92 5.24 -16.58
CA SER A 60 -4.03 6.19 -15.46
C SER A 60 -3.89 5.48 -14.12
N ALA A 61 -4.54 4.32 -13.97
CA ALA A 61 -4.44 3.52 -12.75
C ALA A 61 -3.00 3.08 -12.47
N ARG A 62 -2.24 2.69 -13.50
CA ARG A 62 -0.83 2.33 -13.35
C ARG A 62 0.02 3.49 -12.85
N LYS A 63 -0.19 4.68 -13.38
CA LYS A 63 0.51 5.88 -12.91
C LYS A 63 0.19 6.20 -11.46
N ALA A 64 -1.09 6.09 -11.08
CA ALA A 64 -1.53 6.32 -9.70
C ALA A 64 -0.94 5.28 -8.76
N LEU A 65 -0.95 3.99 -9.13
CA LEU A 65 -0.36 2.92 -8.31
C LEU A 65 1.15 3.07 -8.17
N LEU A 66 1.85 3.47 -9.23
CA LEU A 66 3.28 3.73 -9.17
C LEU A 66 3.59 4.87 -8.18
N ALA A 67 2.86 5.98 -8.31
CA ALA A 67 3.00 7.11 -7.39
C ALA A 67 2.68 6.70 -5.94
N PHE A 68 1.65 5.90 -5.75
CA PHE A 68 1.26 5.37 -4.45
C PHE A 68 2.37 4.51 -3.84
N GLY A 69 2.90 3.57 -4.62
CA GLY A 69 3.98 2.68 -4.16
C GLY A 69 5.27 3.44 -3.86
N ILE A 70 5.68 4.37 -4.71
CA ILE A 70 6.85 5.21 -4.46
C ILE A 70 6.65 6.07 -3.22
N GLY A 71 5.45 6.63 -3.04
CA GLY A 71 5.13 7.46 -1.88
C GLY A 71 5.13 6.69 -0.56
N LEU A 72 4.76 5.41 -0.58
CA LEU A 72 4.78 4.55 0.61
C LEU A 72 6.17 4.00 0.92
N MET A 73 7.08 3.94 -0.03
CA MET A 73 8.40 3.32 0.15
C MET A 73 9.19 3.93 1.31
N PRO A 74 9.26 5.24 1.51
CA PRO A 74 9.94 5.81 2.68
C PRO A 74 9.38 5.30 4.02
N ALA A 75 8.07 5.17 4.14
CA ALA A 75 7.43 4.63 5.34
C ALA A 75 7.83 3.17 5.57
N VAL A 76 7.81 2.36 4.51
CA VAL A 76 8.20 0.94 4.57
C VAL A 76 9.66 0.80 5.01
N LEU A 77 10.55 1.63 4.49
CA LEU A 77 11.96 1.64 4.87
C LEU A 77 12.15 2.06 6.33
N LEU A 78 11.42 3.08 6.78
CA LEU A 78 11.45 3.52 8.18
C LEU A 78 10.98 2.42 9.14
N PHE A 79 9.90 1.71 8.78
CA PHE A 79 9.41 0.60 9.60
C PHE A 79 10.35 -0.60 9.61
N THR A 80 11.12 -0.79 8.53
CA THR A 80 12.06 -1.92 8.41
C THR A 80 13.36 -1.65 9.15
N SER A 81 13.80 -0.40 9.22
CA SER A 81 15.08 -0.01 9.80
C SER A 81 15.33 -0.56 11.21
N PRO A 82 14.40 -0.47 12.18
CA PRO A 82 14.62 -1.03 13.52
C PRO A 82 14.84 -2.55 13.51
N TRP A 83 14.17 -3.27 12.61
CA TRP A 83 14.31 -4.72 12.50
C TRP A 83 15.70 -5.15 12.01
N ILE A 84 16.33 -4.32 11.17
CA ILE A 84 17.67 -4.59 10.65
C ILE A 84 18.74 -4.14 11.64
N SER A 85 18.58 -2.98 12.24
CA SER A 85 19.56 -2.36 13.13
C SER A 85 19.51 -2.86 14.58
N GLY A 86 18.50 -3.63 14.93
CA GLY A 86 18.27 -4.04 16.33
C GLY A 86 17.68 -2.94 17.20
N GLY A 87 17.08 -1.92 16.60
CA GLY A 87 16.41 -0.84 17.31
C GLY A 87 15.06 -1.22 17.88
N ASP A 88 14.36 -0.23 18.43
CA ASP A 88 13.02 -0.43 19.00
C ASP A 88 11.98 -0.61 17.88
N THR A 89 11.28 -1.73 17.92
CA THR A 89 10.23 -2.07 16.95
C THR A 89 8.81 -1.85 17.50
N ALA A 90 8.69 -1.34 18.73
CA ALA A 90 7.40 -1.23 19.43
C ALA A 90 6.44 -0.24 18.77
N ASP A 91 6.96 0.83 18.17
CA ASP A 91 6.17 1.88 17.54
C ASP A 91 5.79 1.58 16.09
N GLY A 92 6.32 0.49 15.52
CA GLY A 92 6.06 0.08 14.15
C GLY A 92 5.07 -1.08 14.05
N PRO A 93 4.73 -1.49 12.83
CA PRO A 93 3.89 -2.66 12.62
C PRO A 93 4.58 -3.94 13.11
N PRO A 94 3.82 -4.92 13.61
CA PRO A 94 4.38 -6.25 13.90
C PRO A 94 4.93 -6.89 12.62
N LEU A 95 5.79 -7.88 12.77
CA LEU A 95 6.47 -8.49 11.61
C LEU A 95 5.51 -8.94 10.49
N PRO A 96 4.39 -9.61 10.76
CA PRO A 96 3.43 -9.93 9.68
C PRO A 96 2.89 -8.70 8.97
N GLY A 97 2.60 -7.63 9.69
CA GLY A 97 2.16 -6.36 9.12
C GLY A 97 3.24 -5.72 8.26
N LEU A 98 4.48 -5.75 8.69
CA LEU A 98 5.61 -5.24 7.91
C LEU A 98 5.80 -6.00 6.59
N VAL A 99 5.64 -7.33 6.61
CA VAL A 99 5.68 -8.15 5.39
C VAL A 99 4.56 -7.73 4.43
N MET A 100 3.36 -7.48 4.94
CA MET A 100 2.25 -7.00 4.10
C MET A 100 2.51 -5.62 3.52
N TRP A 101 3.11 -4.69 4.28
CA TRP A 101 3.53 -3.39 3.79
C TRP A 101 4.49 -3.53 2.59
N TRP A 102 5.49 -4.42 2.71
CA TRP A 102 6.41 -4.69 1.62
C TRP A 102 5.71 -5.29 0.40
N LEU A 103 4.89 -6.32 0.60
CA LEU A 103 4.21 -7.01 -0.50
C LEU A 103 3.34 -6.06 -1.31
N PHE A 104 2.49 -5.28 -0.66
CA PHE A 104 1.54 -4.41 -1.37
C PHE A 104 2.22 -3.18 -1.98
N THR A 105 3.24 -2.65 -1.32
CA THR A 105 4.02 -1.53 -1.87
C THR A 105 4.80 -1.97 -3.11
N VAL A 106 5.49 -3.10 -3.05
CA VAL A 106 6.22 -3.65 -4.20
C VAL A 106 5.25 -4.03 -5.32
N GLN A 107 4.11 -4.64 -5.00
CA GLN A 107 3.07 -4.93 -5.99
C GLN A 107 2.64 -3.66 -6.74
N ALA A 108 2.35 -2.59 -6.02
CA ALA A 108 1.92 -1.33 -6.63
C ALA A 108 3.01 -0.75 -7.55
N ILE A 109 4.27 -0.81 -7.14
CA ILE A 109 5.40 -0.35 -7.95
C ILE A 109 5.56 -1.21 -9.22
N LEU A 110 5.51 -2.52 -9.10
CA LEU A 110 5.64 -3.43 -10.24
C LEU A 110 4.49 -3.23 -11.24
N VAL A 111 3.27 -3.19 -10.75
CA VAL A 111 2.09 -2.97 -11.59
C VAL A 111 2.14 -1.59 -12.26
N GLY A 112 2.48 -0.57 -11.49
CA GLY A 112 2.55 0.80 -12.00
C GLY A 112 3.68 1.01 -13.01
N SER A 113 4.81 0.34 -12.83
CA SER A 113 5.98 0.44 -13.73
C SER A 113 5.92 -0.53 -14.91
N ALA A 114 4.89 -1.35 -15.01
CA ALA A 114 4.77 -2.38 -16.05
C ALA A 114 4.96 -1.86 -17.49
N PRO A 115 4.47 -0.66 -17.87
CA PRO A 115 4.74 -0.14 -19.22
C PRO A 115 6.23 0.05 -19.54
N TYR A 116 7.06 0.18 -18.52
CA TYR A 116 8.51 0.40 -18.68
C TYR A 116 9.31 -0.90 -18.49
N THR A 117 8.80 -1.83 -17.71
CA THR A 117 9.51 -3.08 -17.34
C THR A 117 8.98 -4.30 -18.07
N GLY A 118 7.76 -4.25 -18.59
CA GLY A 118 7.07 -5.39 -19.19
C GLY A 118 6.53 -6.41 -18.20
N ILE A 119 6.74 -6.24 -16.91
CA ILE A 119 6.30 -7.18 -15.89
C ILE A 119 4.80 -6.99 -15.64
N GLY A 120 4.02 -8.07 -15.75
CA GLY A 120 2.62 -8.07 -15.38
C GLY A 120 1.68 -7.30 -16.32
N THR A 121 2.01 -7.18 -17.61
CA THR A 121 1.21 -6.38 -18.55
C THR A 121 0.14 -7.15 -19.31
N SER A 122 0.12 -8.46 -19.26
CA SER A 122 -0.51 -9.27 -20.31
C SER A 122 -2.01 -9.45 -20.19
N THR A 123 -2.68 -9.08 -19.11
CA THR A 123 -4.04 -9.59 -18.86
C THR A 123 -5.08 -8.60 -18.40
N GLU A 124 -4.78 -7.32 -18.28
CA GLU A 124 -5.74 -6.43 -17.62
C GLU A 124 -6.32 -5.34 -18.49
N GLU A 125 -5.78 -5.16 -19.61
CA GLU A 125 -6.33 -4.27 -20.60
C GLU A 125 -7.25 -5.02 -21.58
#